data_425156b157176348ad72221a30ff69d7
#
_entry.id   425156b157176348ad72221a30ff69d7
#
_cell.length_a   1.000
_cell.length_b   1.000
_cell.length_c   1.000
_cell.angle_alpha   90.00
_cell.angle_beta   90.00
_cell.angle_gamma   90.00
#
_symmetry.space_group_name_H-M   'P 1'
#
loop_
_entity.id
_entity.type
_entity.pdbx_description
1 polymer ?
#
loop_
_entity_poly.entity_id
_entity_poly.type
_entity_poly.pdbx_seq_one_letter_code
_entity_poly.pdbx_strand_id
1 'polypeptide(L)'
;MRELLSLAALVAVVVASPLSAQVDVAALLIRLEGDVEVRHGGGDAIAAVVGESLQPGDEVVPASGARAFLITRTGATQLVTEATTVAEPRGGGNADMFERAMRTLAQAATTDARTAGGRQGMIRPIPGEPVLVAPRNGLLITATRPTFSWMPVDGATGYTIQVRRVDPPGDRPMRFQVGTATEWTLPDSVAELTAGAEYAWTVAPSAGRPTREQRFRIIDPNGRMELDSYVDQVSDMGLDPQGDGLFLTAMIFRDMNLFYDAADALDALESVGDMSAELYLLKGEILNSLGRGEEATAAFDKADEIIR
;
A
#
# COMPACT_ATOMS: atom_id res chain seq x y z
N MET A 1 -72.60 -1.24 31.95
CA MET A 1 -71.78 -1.39 30.73
C MET A 1 -70.50 -0.60 30.96
N ARG A 2 -69.41 -1.31 31.14
CA ARG A 2 -68.10 -0.76 31.56
C ARG A 2 -67.24 -0.67 30.33
N GLU A 3 -66.85 0.57 30.01
CA GLU A 3 -65.85 0.83 28.98
C GLU A 3 -64.46 0.58 29.57
N LEU A 4 -63.68 -0.31 28.90
CA LEU A 4 -62.28 -0.56 29.20
C LEU A 4 -61.43 0.28 28.21
N LEU A 5 -60.86 1.38 28.71
CA LEU A 5 -59.84 2.14 28.02
C LEU A 5 -58.51 1.39 28.13
N SER A 6 -58.03 0.82 27.03
CA SER A 6 -56.68 0.29 26.92
C SER A 6 -55.68 1.42 26.66
N LEU A 7 -54.84 1.70 27.66
CA LEU A 7 -53.71 2.59 27.56
C LEU A 7 -52.52 1.85 26.95
N ALA A 8 -52.22 2.09 25.66
CA ALA A 8 -51.04 1.56 25.02
C ALA A 8 -49.84 2.45 25.40
N ALA A 9 -48.98 1.95 26.26
CA ALA A 9 -47.71 2.57 26.57
C ALA A 9 -46.72 2.39 25.41
N LEU A 10 -46.42 3.47 24.71
CA LEU A 10 -45.38 3.53 23.68
C LEU A 10 -44.01 3.56 24.37
N VAL A 11 -43.32 2.42 24.43
CA VAL A 11 -41.94 2.35 24.88
C VAL A 11 -41.06 2.82 23.74
N ALA A 12 -40.59 4.06 23.80
CA ALA A 12 -39.54 4.58 22.91
C ALA A 12 -38.24 3.92 23.32
N VAL A 13 -37.80 2.93 22.57
CA VAL A 13 -36.43 2.39 22.63
C VAL A 13 -35.50 3.45 22.02
N VAL A 14 -34.86 4.24 22.85
CA VAL A 14 -33.76 5.08 22.44
C VAL A 14 -32.59 4.12 22.15
N VAL A 15 -32.40 3.79 20.90
CA VAL A 15 -31.18 3.15 20.43
C VAL A 15 -30.09 4.21 20.54
N ALA A 16 -29.38 4.22 21.66
CA ALA A 16 -28.13 4.94 21.76
C ALA A 16 -27.17 4.32 20.77
N SER A 17 -27.00 4.96 19.61
CA SER A 17 -25.89 4.67 18.73
C SER A 17 -24.60 4.78 19.56
N PRO A 18 -23.69 3.79 19.55
CA PRO A 18 -22.41 4.00 20.14
C PRO A 18 -21.79 5.23 19.43
N LEU A 19 -21.57 6.32 20.15
CA LEU A 19 -20.60 7.32 19.73
C LEU A 19 -19.32 6.51 19.55
N SER A 20 -18.93 6.29 18.31
CA SER A 20 -17.56 5.89 17.99
C SER A 20 -16.71 6.99 18.62
N ALA A 21 -16.07 6.66 19.72
CA ALA A 21 -15.07 7.55 20.30
C ALA A 21 -14.07 7.76 19.17
N GLN A 22 -14.05 8.97 18.62
CA GLN A 22 -13.08 9.37 17.62
C GLN A 22 -11.76 9.31 18.37
N VAL A 23 -10.99 8.24 18.13
CA VAL A 23 -9.70 8.05 18.77
C VAL A 23 -8.86 9.27 18.42
N ASP A 24 -8.48 10.02 19.45
CA ASP A 24 -7.78 11.29 19.28
C ASP A 24 -6.29 11.03 19.05
N VAL A 25 -5.96 10.53 17.84
CA VAL A 25 -4.58 10.23 17.45
C VAL A 25 -3.78 11.52 17.39
N ALA A 26 -2.74 11.61 18.20
CA ALA A 26 -1.85 12.76 18.29
C ALA A 26 -0.62 12.61 17.40
N ALA A 27 -0.13 11.37 17.21
CA ALA A 27 1.05 11.08 16.41
C ALA A 27 0.98 9.66 15.83
N LEU A 28 1.83 9.41 14.82
CA LEU A 28 2.11 8.08 14.26
C LEU A 28 3.60 7.78 14.39
N LEU A 29 3.94 6.55 14.75
CA LEU A 29 5.29 6.03 14.65
C LEU A 29 5.60 5.72 13.17
N ILE A 30 6.57 6.43 12.59
CA ILE A 30 6.91 6.30 11.16
C ILE A 30 8.20 5.51 10.92
N ARG A 31 9.07 5.42 11.93
CA ARG A 31 10.31 4.63 11.90
C ARG A 31 10.80 4.32 13.31
N LEU A 32 11.41 3.15 13.45
CA LEU A 32 12.09 2.69 14.66
C LEU A 32 13.52 2.28 14.32
N GLU A 33 14.47 2.58 15.22
CA GLU A 33 15.86 2.14 15.15
C GLU A 33 16.25 1.59 16.52
N GLY A 34 16.50 0.28 16.59
CA GLY A 34 16.73 -0.43 17.85
C GLY A 34 15.44 -0.69 18.62
N ASP A 35 15.58 -1.12 19.88
CA ASP A 35 14.46 -1.51 20.72
C ASP A 35 13.72 -0.28 21.26
N VAL A 36 12.46 -0.15 20.94
CA VAL A 36 11.57 0.92 21.42
C VAL A 36 10.32 0.28 22.00
N GLU A 37 9.86 0.81 23.13
CA GLU A 37 8.60 0.42 23.76
C GLU A 37 7.62 1.58 23.76
N VAL A 38 6.33 1.26 23.79
CA VAL A 38 5.24 2.22 23.98
C VAL A 38 4.43 1.83 25.22
N ARG A 39 3.99 2.82 25.97
CA ARG A 39 3.03 2.66 27.08
C ARG A 39 1.79 3.48 26.77
N HIS A 40 0.68 2.80 26.52
CA HIS A 40 -0.61 3.45 26.30
C HIS A 40 -1.31 3.78 27.61
N GLY A 41 -1.67 5.06 27.81
CA GLY A 41 -2.45 5.50 28.94
C GLY A 41 -1.86 5.17 30.33
N GLY A 42 -0.53 5.00 30.41
CA GLY A 42 0.17 4.60 31.64
C GLY A 42 0.09 3.10 31.95
N GLY A 43 -0.27 2.27 30.97
CA GLY A 43 -0.28 0.81 31.08
C GLY A 43 1.12 0.18 31.02
N ASP A 44 1.15 -1.14 30.81
CA ASP A 44 2.39 -1.88 30.61
C ASP A 44 3.10 -1.47 29.31
N ALA A 45 4.42 -1.57 29.31
CA ALA A 45 5.23 -1.32 28.12
C ALA A 45 5.08 -2.47 27.12
N ILE A 46 4.84 -2.17 25.87
CA ILE A 46 4.79 -3.11 24.75
C ILE A 46 5.80 -2.69 23.69
N ALA A 47 6.29 -3.64 22.89
CA ALA A 47 7.18 -3.34 21.79
C ALA A 47 6.47 -2.41 20.78
N ALA A 48 7.12 -1.31 20.43
CA ALA A 48 6.61 -0.37 19.45
C ALA A 48 6.70 -0.94 18.04
N VAL A 49 5.75 -0.57 17.17
CA VAL A 49 5.72 -0.98 15.76
C VAL A 49 5.54 0.21 14.84
N VAL A 50 6.08 0.13 13.62
CA VAL A 50 5.88 1.18 12.60
C VAL A 50 4.40 1.22 12.17
N GLY A 51 3.85 2.43 12.07
CA GLY A 51 2.42 2.66 11.78
C GLY A 51 1.54 2.70 13.02
N GLU A 52 2.10 2.53 14.21
CA GLU A 52 1.36 2.61 15.46
C GLU A 52 0.82 4.01 15.72
N SER A 53 -0.46 4.07 16.10
CA SER A 53 -1.16 5.31 16.40
C SER A 53 -1.04 5.64 17.88
N LEU A 54 -0.54 6.83 18.20
CA LEU A 54 -0.32 7.31 19.55
C LEU A 54 -1.34 8.36 19.95
N GLN A 55 -1.85 8.25 21.17
CA GLN A 55 -2.76 9.22 21.78
C GLN A 55 -2.00 10.22 22.66
N PRO A 56 -2.59 11.39 22.97
CA PRO A 56 -2.03 12.26 24.00
C PRO A 56 -1.91 11.52 25.33
N GLY A 57 -0.73 11.57 25.95
CA GLY A 57 -0.44 10.89 27.20
C GLY A 57 0.24 9.52 27.06
N ASP A 58 0.31 8.96 25.86
CA ASP A 58 1.14 7.78 25.60
C ASP A 58 2.62 8.12 25.77
N GLU A 59 3.42 7.15 26.18
CA GLU A 59 4.85 7.32 26.39
C GLU A 59 5.64 6.43 25.42
N VAL A 60 6.56 7.04 24.67
CA VAL A 60 7.52 6.34 23.81
C VAL A 60 8.85 6.22 24.54
N VAL A 61 9.35 5.00 24.69
CA VAL A 61 10.52 4.69 25.53
C VAL A 61 11.58 3.96 24.70
N PRO A 62 12.50 4.67 24.04
CA PRO A 62 13.64 4.07 23.38
C PRO A 62 14.62 3.45 24.38
N ALA A 63 15.15 2.26 24.10
CA ALA A 63 16.29 1.71 24.82
C ALA A 63 17.55 2.55 24.56
N SER A 64 18.63 2.26 25.31
CA SER A 64 19.89 2.99 25.14
C SER A 64 20.42 2.88 23.70
N GLY A 65 20.56 4.01 23.01
CA GLY A 65 21.00 4.09 21.63
C GLY A 65 19.93 3.82 20.57
N ALA A 66 18.71 3.47 21.00
CA ALA A 66 17.56 3.34 20.11
C ALA A 66 16.92 4.71 19.83
N ARG A 67 16.14 4.80 18.74
CA ARG A 67 15.47 6.02 18.31
C ARG A 67 14.10 5.71 17.72
N ALA A 68 13.13 6.61 17.96
CA ALA A 68 11.84 6.58 17.29
C ALA A 68 11.61 7.89 16.52
N PHE A 69 10.99 7.79 15.38
CA PHE A 69 10.57 8.94 14.56
C PHE A 69 9.05 8.99 14.56
N LEU A 70 8.51 10.13 14.90
CA LEU A 70 7.07 10.39 14.94
C LEU A 70 6.70 11.43 13.90
N ILE A 71 5.50 11.30 13.32
CA ILE A 71 4.79 12.43 12.70
C ILE A 71 3.59 12.78 13.57
N THR A 72 3.50 14.04 13.98
CA THR A 72 2.38 14.53 14.78
C THR A 72 1.20 14.91 13.88
N ARG A 73 0.01 15.03 14.45
CA ARG A 73 -1.21 15.51 13.75
C ARG A 73 -1.00 16.84 13.03
N THR A 74 -0.10 17.69 13.48
CA THR A 74 0.23 18.96 12.82
C THR A 74 1.17 18.77 11.62
N GLY A 75 1.63 17.55 11.35
CA GLY A 75 2.61 17.24 10.32
C GLY A 75 4.06 17.57 10.72
N ALA A 76 4.30 17.92 11.99
CA ALA A 76 5.67 18.09 12.48
C ALA A 76 6.29 16.71 12.77
N THR A 77 7.57 16.55 12.40
CA THR A 77 8.35 15.37 12.74
C THR A 77 9.01 15.54 14.09
N GLN A 78 9.12 14.47 14.86
CA GLN A 78 9.78 14.44 16.14
C GLN A 78 10.70 13.22 16.24
N LEU A 79 11.98 13.47 16.52
CA LEU A 79 12.92 12.42 16.88
C LEU A 79 12.88 12.21 18.40
N VAL A 80 12.65 10.98 18.82
CA VAL A 80 12.61 10.54 20.22
C VAL A 80 13.82 9.65 20.50
N THR A 81 14.69 10.12 21.39
CA THR A 81 15.92 9.41 21.82
C THR A 81 15.90 9.08 23.33
N GLU A 82 14.92 9.60 24.06
CA GLU A 82 14.70 9.38 25.49
C GLU A 82 13.21 9.21 25.74
N ALA A 83 12.83 8.63 26.88
CA ALA A 83 11.43 8.46 27.25
C ALA A 83 10.66 9.78 27.12
N THR A 84 9.65 9.80 26.27
CA THR A 84 8.94 11.02 25.89
C THR A 84 7.42 10.76 25.90
N THR A 85 6.69 11.60 26.61
CA THR A 85 5.23 11.57 26.58
C THR A 85 4.71 12.32 25.36
N VAL A 86 3.81 11.69 24.63
CA VAL A 86 3.13 12.28 23.47
C VAL A 86 2.22 13.41 23.97
N ALA A 87 2.50 14.62 23.53
CA ALA A 87 1.73 15.81 23.89
C ALA A 87 0.55 16.01 22.92
N GLU A 88 -0.45 16.79 23.37
CA GLU A 88 -1.44 17.30 22.43
C GLU A 88 -0.77 18.18 21.38
N PRO A 89 -1.01 17.93 20.09
CA PRO A 89 -0.39 18.71 19.01
C PRO A 89 -0.81 20.17 19.06
N ARG A 90 0.16 21.08 19.06
CA ARG A 90 -0.06 22.54 19.06
C ARG A 90 0.65 23.16 17.85
N GLY A 91 -0.08 23.95 17.09
CA GLY A 91 0.47 24.68 15.93
C GLY A 91 0.12 24.02 14.60
N GLY A 92 0.47 24.70 13.51
CA GLY A 92 0.27 24.23 12.13
C GLY A 92 1.59 23.74 11.49
N GLY A 93 1.48 22.76 10.66
CA GLY A 93 2.55 22.17 9.85
C GLY A 93 1.91 21.50 8.62
N ASN A 94 2.55 20.48 8.05
CA ASN A 94 2.01 19.70 6.95
C ASN A 94 0.94 18.69 7.45
N ALA A 95 -0.12 19.20 8.08
CA ALA A 95 -1.22 18.36 8.59
C ALA A 95 -1.82 17.45 7.52
N ASP A 96 -1.83 17.89 6.26
CA ASP A 96 -2.35 17.13 5.13
C ASP A 96 -1.66 15.78 4.96
N MET A 97 -0.35 15.72 5.22
CA MET A 97 0.42 14.47 5.13
C MET A 97 0.02 13.47 6.21
N PHE A 98 -0.15 13.95 7.45
CA PHE A 98 -0.65 13.13 8.55
C PHE A 98 -2.07 12.63 8.28
N GLU A 99 -2.97 13.52 7.86
CA GLU A 99 -4.36 13.16 7.54
C GLU A 99 -4.44 12.17 6.38
N ARG A 100 -3.56 12.29 5.38
CA ARG A 100 -3.45 11.34 4.28
C ARG A 100 -3.05 9.95 4.80
N ALA A 101 -2.02 9.86 5.61
CA ALA A 101 -1.56 8.61 6.21
C ALA A 101 -2.67 7.96 7.04
N MET A 102 -3.31 8.72 7.93
CA MET A 102 -4.43 8.24 8.76
C MET A 102 -5.60 7.74 7.92
N ARG A 103 -5.97 8.47 6.87
CA ARG A 103 -7.05 8.07 5.96
C ARG A 103 -6.73 6.76 5.27
N THR A 104 -5.51 6.60 4.77
CA THR A 104 -5.05 5.39 4.09
C THR A 104 -5.09 4.17 5.01
N LEU A 105 -4.58 4.29 6.24
CA LEU A 105 -4.63 3.24 7.25
C LEU A 105 -6.08 2.90 7.65
N ALA A 106 -6.91 3.91 7.90
CA ALA A 106 -8.31 3.70 8.26
C ALA A 106 -9.10 3.01 7.13
N GLN A 107 -8.83 3.33 5.88
CA GLN A 107 -9.43 2.65 4.73
C GLN A 107 -9.03 1.18 4.68
N ALA A 108 -7.74 0.86 4.87
CA ALA A 108 -7.27 -0.51 4.91
C ALA A 108 -7.93 -1.32 6.03
N ALA A 109 -8.10 -0.73 7.22
CA ALA A 109 -8.75 -1.38 8.36
C ALA A 109 -10.25 -1.65 8.13
N THR A 110 -10.94 -0.82 7.32
CA THR A 110 -12.38 -0.95 7.05
C THR A 110 -12.69 -1.72 5.77
N THR A 111 -11.73 -1.86 4.86
CA THR A 111 -11.92 -2.55 3.59
C THR A 111 -12.04 -4.05 3.86
N ASP A 112 -13.13 -4.68 3.41
CA ASP A 112 -13.29 -6.14 3.41
C ASP A 112 -12.42 -6.78 2.30
N ALA A 113 -11.12 -6.41 2.32
CA ALA A 113 -10.13 -6.81 1.33
C ALA A 113 -9.92 -8.33 1.29
N ARG A 114 -10.21 -9.01 2.41
CA ARG A 114 -10.17 -10.47 2.52
C ARG A 114 -11.22 -11.14 1.64
N THR A 115 -12.41 -10.53 1.53
CA THR A 115 -13.50 -11.04 0.68
C THR A 115 -13.36 -10.59 -0.76
N ALA A 116 -12.75 -9.44 -1.03
CA ALA A 116 -12.50 -8.94 -2.38
C ALA A 116 -11.47 -9.80 -3.12
N GLY A 117 -10.43 -10.29 -2.43
CA GLY A 117 -9.39 -11.18 -3.00
C GLY A 117 -9.93 -12.53 -3.48
N GLY A 118 -10.98 -13.05 -2.83
CA GLY A 118 -11.66 -14.29 -3.25
C GLY A 118 -12.50 -14.15 -4.53
N ARG A 119 -12.78 -12.92 -4.98
CA ARG A 119 -13.60 -12.64 -6.17
C ARG A 119 -12.83 -12.17 -7.38
N GLN A 120 -11.62 -11.68 -7.25
CA GLN A 120 -10.71 -11.50 -8.38
C GLN A 120 -10.20 -12.88 -8.76
N GLY A 121 -10.95 -13.52 -9.66
CA GLY A 121 -10.86 -14.91 -9.99
C GLY A 121 -9.41 -15.40 -10.06
N MET A 122 -9.13 -16.46 -9.33
CA MET A 122 -7.97 -17.29 -9.64
C MET A 122 -7.95 -17.46 -11.15
N ILE A 123 -6.96 -16.85 -11.80
CA ILE A 123 -6.72 -17.08 -13.23
C ILE A 123 -6.46 -18.58 -13.31
N ARG A 124 -7.45 -19.33 -13.79
CA ARG A 124 -7.21 -20.76 -14.08
C ARG A 124 -6.20 -20.78 -15.22
N PRO A 125 -4.98 -21.27 -14.98
CA PRO A 125 -4.00 -21.38 -16.05
C PRO A 125 -4.61 -22.17 -17.20
N ILE A 126 -4.59 -21.60 -18.39
CA ILE A 126 -4.97 -22.33 -19.60
C ILE A 126 -3.73 -23.15 -19.99
N PRO A 127 -3.83 -24.48 -20.12
CA PRO A 127 -2.68 -25.30 -20.47
C PRO A 127 -2.00 -24.79 -21.74
N GLY A 128 -0.68 -24.55 -21.66
CA GLY A 128 0.13 -24.02 -22.75
C GLY A 128 0.03 -22.52 -22.99
N GLU A 129 -0.64 -21.77 -22.08
CA GLU A 129 -0.65 -20.30 -22.08
C GLU A 129 0.11 -19.77 -20.87
N PRO A 130 1.09 -18.84 -21.04
CA PRO A 130 1.75 -18.20 -19.91
C PRO A 130 0.75 -17.39 -19.06
N VAL A 131 0.94 -17.36 -17.77
CA VAL A 131 0.18 -16.46 -16.88
C VAL A 131 0.98 -15.18 -16.72
N LEU A 132 0.43 -14.04 -17.18
CA LEU A 132 1.07 -12.74 -17.05
C LEU A 132 1.03 -12.29 -15.59
N VAL A 133 2.19 -11.87 -15.04
CA VAL A 133 2.37 -11.48 -13.65
C VAL A 133 2.44 -9.96 -13.53
N ALA A 134 3.34 -9.30 -14.24
CA ALA A 134 3.53 -7.85 -14.19
C ALA A 134 3.95 -7.28 -15.57
N PRO A 135 3.51 -6.04 -15.91
CA PRO A 135 2.47 -5.23 -15.29
C PRO A 135 1.08 -5.82 -15.49
N ARG A 136 0.22 -5.74 -14.46
CA ARG A 136 -1.14 -6.27 -14.51
C ARG A 136 -2.13 -5.31 -15.16
N ASN A 137 -3.26 -5.89 -15.59
CA ASN A 137 -4.32 -5.17 -16.27
C ASN A 137 -4.91 -4.04 -15.42
N GLY A 138 -4.99 -2.83 -16.01
CA GLY A 138 -5.60 -1.66 -15.42
C GLY A 138 -4.71 -0.89 -14.43
N LEU A 139 -3.46 -1.32 -14.21
CA LEU A 139 -2.58 -0.67 -13.24
C LEU A 139 -1.82 0.52 -13.84
N LEU A 140 -1.57 1.49 -12.96
CA LEU A 140 -0.68 2.63 -13.17
C LEU A 140 0.72 2.27 -12.68
N ILE A 141 1.75 2.63 -13.45
CA ILE A 141 3.15 2.43 -13.09
C ILE A 141 3.98 3.69 -13.34
N THR A 142 5.02 3.87 -12.54
CA THR A 142 5.95 5.01 -12.64
C THR A 142 7.07 4.77 -13.66
N ALA A 143 7.46 3.51 -13.84
CA ALA A 143 8.58 3.13 -14.69
C ALA A 143 8.27 3.28 -16.19
N THR A 144 9.04 4.09 -16.90
CA THR A 144 9.01 4.21 -18.36
C THR A 144 9.75 3.07 -19.06
N ARG A 145 10.51 2.29 -18.30
CA ARG A 145 11.16 1.02 -18.70
C ARG A 145 10.72 -0.11 -17.79
N PRO A 146 9.46 -0.56 -17.93
CA PRO A 146 8.94 -1.57 -17.02
C PRO A 146 9.60 -2.93 -17.24
N THR A 147 9.63 -3.70 -16.16
CA THR A 147 9.93 -5.12 -16.19
C THR A 147 8.64 -5.89 -16.40
N PHE A 148 8.62 -6.77 -17.40
CA PHE A 148 7.52 -7.68 -17.71
C PHE A 148 7.84 -9.04 -17.16
N SER A 149 6.89 -9.67 -16.47
CA SER A 149 7.08 -11.01 -15.91
C SER A 149 5.88 -11.92 -16.14
N TRP A 150 6.13 -13.22 -16.27
CA TRP A 150 5.11 -14.24 -16.50
C TRP A 150 5.55 -15.58 -15.91
N MET A 151 4.58 -16.46 -15.66
CA MET A 151 4.87 -17.82 -15.26
C MET A 151 5.32 -18.67 -16.46
N PRO A 152 6.29 -19.57 -16.28
CA PRO A 152 6.77 -20.44 -17.36
C PRO A 152 5.70 -21.41 -17.85
N VAL A 153 5.85 -21.85 -19.08
CA VAL A 153 5.04 -22.91 -19.71
C VAL A 153 5.92 -24.12 -19.92
N ASP A 154 5.43 -25.29 -19.53
CA ASP A 154 6.14 -26.55 -19.73
C ASP A 154 6.44 -26.80 -21.20
N GLY A 155 7.70 -27.16 -21.48
CA GLY A 155 8.18 -27.45 -22.84
C GLY A 155 8.44 -26.19 -23.68
N ALA A 156 8.25 -24.99 -23.20
CA ALA A 156 8.64 -23.79 -23.92
C ALA A 156 10.17 -23.61 -23.90
N THR A 157 10.76 -23.46 -25.09
CA THR A 157 12.19 -23.20 -25.28
C THR A 157 12.51 -21.73 -25.51
N GLY A 158 11.52 -20.90 -25.48
CA GLY A 158 11.66 -19.44 -25.58
C GLY A 158 10.30 -18.74 -25.61
N TYR A 159 10.35 -17.42 -25.46
CA TYR A 159 9.19 -16.54 -25.44
C TYR A 159 9.40 -15.35 -26.37
N THR A 160 8.28 -14.87 -26.93
CA THR A 160 8.22 -13.59 -27.64
C THR A 160 7.28 -12.67 -26.87
N ILE A 161 7.81 -11.56 -26.39
CA ILE A 161 7.00 -10.48 -25.80
C ILE A 161 6.61 -9.49 -26.90
N GLN A 162 5.36 -9.04 -26.87
CA GLN A 162 4.87 -7.97 -27.71
C GLN A 162 4.29 -6.86 -26.83
N VAL A 163 4.72 -5.61 -27.10
CA VAL A 163 4.21 -4.41 -26.43
C VAL A 163 3.72 -3.43 -27.50
N ARG A 164 2.52 -2.87 -27.31
CA ARG A 164 1.97 -1.86 -28.21
C ARG A 164 1.30 -0.74 -27.43
N ARG A 165 1.40 0.49 -27.93
CA ARG A 165 0.66 1.62 -27.41
C ARG A 165 -0.81 1.52 -27.86
N VAL A 166 -1.73 1.73 -26.91
CA VAL A 166 -3.19 1.66 -27.11
C VAL A 166 -3.79 3.03 -27.21
N ASP A 167 -3.43 3.92 -26.26
CA ASP A 167 -3.96 5.28 -26.18
C ASP A 167 -2.83 6.26 -25.81
N PRO A 168 -2.61 7.31 -26.63
CA PRO A 168 -3.10 7.42 -28.00
C PRO A 168 -2.58 6.26 -28.88
N PRO A 169 -3.33 5.86 -29.93
CA PRO A 169 -2.91 4.76 -30.79
C PRO A 169 -1.50 4.99 -31.32
N GLY A 170 -0.66 3.98 -31.15
CA GLY A 170 0.74 4.01 -31.55
C GLY A 170 1.00 3.33 -32.87
N ASP A 171 2.29 3.35 -33.23
CA ASP A 171 2.83 2.67 -34.40
C ASP A 171 2.79 1.15 -34.25
N ARG A 172 3.62 0.46 -35.04
CA ARG A 172 3.70 -0.98 -35.02
C ARG A 172 4.07 -1.51 -33.63
N PRO A 173 3.50 -2.67 -33.21
CA PRO A 173 3.89 -3.31 -31.97
C PRO A 173 5.39 -3.61 -31.92
N MET A 174 6.01 -3.31 -30.80
CA MET A 174 7.38 -3.75 -30.51
C MET A 174 7.35 -5.25 -30.19
N ARG A 175 8.29 -6.02 -30.73
CA ARG A 175 8.41 -7.47 -30.51
C ARG A 175 9.84 -7.84 -30.16
N PHE A 176 9.98 -8.65 -29.13
CA PHE A 176 11.27 -9.08 -28.61
C PHE A 176 11.28 -10.59 -28.36
N GLN A 177 12.33 -11.26 -28.80
CA GLN A 177 12.60 -12.65 -28.43
C GLN A 177 13.47 -12.65 -27.17
N VAL A 178 13.03 -13.31 -26.12
CA VAL A 178 13.65 -13.23 -24.79
C VAL A 178 14.21 -14.57 -24.28
N GLY A 179 14.37 -15.55 -25.19
CA GLY A 179 14.86 -16.88 -24.83
C GLY A 179 13.95 -17.55 -23.81
N THR A 180 14.54 -18.25 -22.85
CA THR A 180 13.80 -19.00 -21.80
C THR A 180 13.50 -18.16 -20.56
N ALA A 181 13.92 -16.87 -20.52
CA ALA A 181 13.64 -15.99 -19.42
C ALA A 181 12.12 -15.80 -19.24
N THR A 182 11.67 -15.70 -18.00
CA THR A 182 10.28 -15.42 -17.62
C THR A 182 10.12 -14.01 -17.07
N GLU A 183 11.17 -13.23 -17.18
CA GLU A 183 11.22 -11.81 -16.84
C GLU A 183 12.04 -11.08 -17.91
N TRP A 184 11.60 -9.87 -18.27
CA TRP A 184 12.27 -9.06 -19.26
C TRP A 184 12.00 -7.57 -19.03
N THR A 185 13.06 -6.79 -18.95
CA THR A 185 12.98 -5.33 -18.83
C THR A 185 13.18 -4.67 -20.18
N LEU A 186 12.43 -3.61 -20.47
CA LEU A 186 12.58 -2.83 -21.70
C LEU A 186 14.02 -2.27 -21.78
N PRO A 187 14.84 -2.69 -22.77
CA PRO A 187 16.25 -2.34 -22.79
C PRO A 187 16.50 -0.87 -23.18
N ASP A 188 17.66 -0.33 -22.78
CA ASP A 188 18.07 1.06 -23.08
C ASP A 188 18.21 1.34 -24.58
N SER A 189 18.43 0.31 -25.38
CA SER A 189 18.50 0.43 -26.84
C SER A 189 17.16 0.74 -27.52
N VAL A 190 16.06 0.66 -26.77
CA VAL A 190 14.70 0.99 -27.22
C VAL A 190 14.24 2.29 -26.56
N ALA A 191 13.48 3.10 -27.30
CA ALA A 191 12.90 4.31 -26.71
C ALA A 191 12.01 3.96 -25.51
N GLU A 192 12.05 4.80 -24.49
CA GLU A 192 11.19 4.68 -23.32
C GLU A 192 9.71 4.73 -23.70
N LEU A 193 8.89 4.10 -22.88
CA LEU A 193 7.44 4.21 -22.99
C LEU A 193 7.01 5.65 -22.65
N THR A 194 6.03 6.14 -23.38
CA THR A 194 5.56 7.53 -23.26
C THR A 194 4.74 7.70 -21.99
N ALA A 195 5.06 8.70 -21.17
CA ALA A 195 4.29 9.09 -20.01
C ALA A 195 2.83 9.44 -20.40
N GLY A 196 1.87 9.05 -19.59
CA GLY A 196 0.43 9.23 -19.81
C GLY A 196 -0.20 8.25 -20.81
N ALA A 197 0.60 7.48 -21.53
CA ALA A 197 0.08 6.55 -22.51
C ALA A 197 -0.35 5.21 -21.90
N GLU A 198 -1.37 4.60 -22.49
CA GLU A 198 -1.79 3.23 -22.20
C GLU A 198 -1.10 2.26 -23.16
N TYR A 199 -0.60 1.17 -22.60
CA TYR A 199 0.06 0.09 -23.31
C TYR A 199 -0.65 -1.24 -23.10
N ALA A 200 -0.59 -2.08 -24.11
CA ALA A 200 -1.02 -3.47 -24.02
C ALA A 200 0.15 -4.39 -24.33
N TRP A 201 0.19 -5.54 -23.66
CA TRP A 201 1.24 -6.51 -23.87
C TRP A 201 0.74 -7.95 -23.83
N THR A 202 1.48 -8.83 -24.49
CA THR A 202 1.24 -10.27 -24.58
C THR A 202 2.55 -11.01 -24.57
N VAL A 203 2.52 -12.28 -24.17
CA VAL A 203 3.64 -13.22 -24.29
C VAL A 203 3.20 -14.43 -25.10
N ALA A 204 4.01 -14.81 -26.08
CA ALA A 204 3.81 -16.03 -26.87
C ALA A 204 4.97 -17.00 -26.59
N PRO A 205 4.73 -18.20 -26.05
CA PRO A 205 5.75 -19.24 -25.91
C PRO A 205 6.09 -19.84 -27.27
N SER A 206 7.29 -20.44 -27.40
CA SER A 206 7.71 -21.15 -28.60
C SER A 206 6.82 -22.36 -28.90
N ALA A 207 6.23 -22.96 -27.88
CA ALA A 207 5.25 -24.05 -27.97
C ALA A 207 4.08 -23.71 -27.08
N GLY A 208 2.88 -23.55 -27.64
CA GLY A 208 1.68 -23.21 -26.90
C GLY A 208 0.91 -22.04 -27.53
N ARG A 209 0.16 -21.33 -26.69
CA ARG A 209 -0.71 -20.25 -27.13
C ARG A 209 -0.22 -18.91 -26.57
N PRO A 210 -0.34 -17.81 -27.35
CA PRO A 210 -0.10 -16.48 -26.81
C PRO A 210 -1.12 -16.15 -25.74
N THR A 211 -0.70 -15.35 -24.76
CA THR A 211 -1.57 -14.86 -23.68
C THR A 211 -2.66 -13.93 -24.21
N ARG A 212 -3.71 -13.77 -23.40
CA ARG A 212 -4.60 -12.63 -23.55
C ARG A 212 -3.83 -11.35 -23.28
N GLU A 213 -4.26 -10.27 -23.92
CA GLU A 213 -3.68 -8.96 -23.75
C GLU A 213 -3.94 -8.44 -22.34
N GLN A 214 -2.90 -7.92 -21.69
CA GLN A 214 -3.03 -7.10 -20.48
C GLN A 214 -2.64 -5.67 -20.78
N ARG A 215 -3.24 -4.72 -20.06
CA ARG A 215 -3.06 -3.29 -20.25
C ARG A 215 -2.56 -2.63 -18.99
N PHE A 216 -1.71 -1.64 -19.17
CA PHE A 216 -1.22 -0.79 -18.08
C PHE A 216 -1.04 0.63 -18.60
N ARG A 217 -0.95 1.57 -17.71
CA ARG A 217 -0.71 2.98 -18.05
C ARG A 217 0.56 3.46 -17.38
N ILE A 218 1.34 4.27 -18.10
CA ILE A 218 2.44 5.03 -17.49
C ILE A 218 1.84 6.28 -16.85
N ILE A 219 2.31 6.65 -15.64
CA ILE A 219 1.92 7.89 -14.99
C ILE A 219 2.09 9.07 -15.96
N ASP A 220 1.12 9.95 -16.00
CA ASP A 220 1.20 11.13 -16.85
C ASP A 220 2.11 12.23 -16.23
N PRO A 221 2.52 13.25 -17.01
CA PRO A 221 3.40 14.29 -16.49
C PRO A 221 2.82 15.06 -15.29
N ASN A 222 1.49 15.25 -15.21
CA ASN A 222 0.86 15.94 -14.08
C ASN A 222 0.91 15.06 -12.82
N GLY A 223 0.55 13.79 -12.96
CA GLY A 223 0.68 12.82 -11.86
C GLY A 223 2.12 12.65 -11.39
N ARG A 224 3.10 12.71 -12.31
CA ARG A 224 4.52 12.71 -11.94
C ARG A 224 4.89 13.96 -11.14
N MET A 225 4.49 15.15 -11.59
CA MET A 225 4.73 16.40 -10.84
C MET A 225 4.06 16.38 -9.47
N GLU A 226 2.86 15.81 -9.38
CA GLU A 226 2.17 15.65 -8.10
C GLU A 226 2.94 14.70 -7.17
N LEU A 227 3.38 13.55 -7.68
CA LEU A 227 4.21 12.60 -6.93
C LEU A 227 5.50 13.27 -6.44
N ASP A 228 6.23 13.94 -7.33
CA ASP A 228 7.48 14.62 -6.99
C ASP A 228 7.25 15.69 -5.91
N SER A 229 6.12 16.45 -6.01
CA SER A 229 5.74 17.43 -4.98
C SER A 229 5.49 16.80 -3.61
N TYR A 230 4.88 15.61 -3.54
CA TYR A 230 4.69 14.91 -2.26
C TYR A 230 6.01 14.36 -1.71
N VAL A 231 6.88 13.84 -2.57
CA VAL A 231 8.21 13.38 -2.18
C VAL A 231 9.06 14.55 -1.65
N ASP A 232 8.98 15.70 -2.30
CA ASP A 232 9.62 16.93 -1.84
C ASP A 232 9.07 17.36 -0.46
N GLN A 233 7.77 17.29 -0.24
CA GLN A 233 7.18 17.59 1.08
C GLN A 233 7.73 16.67 2.18
N VAL A 234 7.92 15.37 1.91
CA VAL A 234 8.55 14.45 2.87
C VAL A 234 9.99 14.90 3.17
N SER A 235 10.73 15.31 2.14
CA SER A 235 12.09 15.84 2.29
C SER A 235 12.14 17.16 3.08
N ASP A 236 11.16 18.06 2.85
CA ASP A 236 11.03 19.33 3.56
C ASP A 236 10.72 19.14 5.06
N MET A 237 10.16 18.00 5.43
CA MET A 237 9.97 17.59 6.83
C MET A 237 11.27 17.10 7.49
N GLY A 238 12.39 17.10 6.75
CA GLY A 238 13.68 16.62 7.20
C GLY A 238 13.83 15.10 7.18
N LEU A 239 12.95 14.40 6.43
CA LEU A 239 12.95 12.95 6.29
C LEU A 239 13.54 12.55 4.92
N ASP A 240 14.28 11.45 4.88
CA ASP A 240 14.66 10.80 3.61
C ASP A 240 13.47 9.99 3.09
N PRO A 241 12.90 10.30 1.91
CA PRO A 241 11.77 9.57 1.35
C PRO A 241 12.01 8.07 1.15
N GLN A 242 13.25 7.63 1.00
CA GLN A 242 13.64 6.22 0.88
C GLN A 242 14.21 5.63 2.19
N GLY A 243 14.30 6.43 3.22
CA GLY A 243 14.79 6.08 4.54
C GLY A 243 13.72 6.24 5.61
N ASP A 244 13.89 7.24 6.48
CA ASP A 244 12.98 7.52 7.60
C ASP A 244 11.62 8.10 7.19
N GLY A 245 11.50 8.61 5.96
CA GLY A 245 10.23 9.01 5.34
C GLY A 245 9.51 7.90 4.55
N LEU A 246 10.06 6.69 4.49
CA LEU A 246 9.55 5.60 3.65
C LEU A 246 8.09 5.22 3.96
N PHE A 247 7.68 5.29 5.24
CA PHE A 247 6.29 5.10 5.63
C PHE A 247 5.34 6.08 4.90
N LEU A 248 5.66 7.38 4.93
CA LEU A 248 4.86 8.41 4.27
C LEU A 248 4.86 8.22 2.74
N THR A 249 6.00 7.86 2.19
CA THR A 249 6.15 7.58 0.75
C THR A 249 5.28 6.38 0.33
N ALA A 250 5.21 5.31 1.13
CA ALA A 250 4.31 4.18 0.88
C ALA A 250 2.84 4.61 0.86
N MET A 251 2.44 5.50 1.79
CA MET A 251 1.07 6.05 1.83
C MET A 251 0.75 6.89 0.60
N ILE A 252 1.72 7.70 0.12
CA ILE A 252 1.59 8.50 -1.11
C ILE A 252 1.39 7.58 -2.32
N PHE A 253 2.24 6.58 -2.49
CA PHE A 253 2.14 5.63 -3.60
C PHE A 253 0.78 4.93 -3.62
N ARG A 254 0.32 4.44 -2.46
CA ARG A 254 -1.00 3.79 -2.35
C ARG A 254 -2.14 4.74 -2.74
N ASP A 255 -2.12 5.98 -2.23
CA ASP A 255 -3.17 6.97 -2.48
C ASP A 255 -3.24 7.37 -3.97
N MET A 256 -2.09 7.37 -4.64
CA MET A 256 -1.98 7.60 -6.08
C MET A 256 -2.23 6.33 -6.93
N ASN A 257 -2.60 5.20 -6.33
CA ASN A 257 -2.79 3.89 -6.97
C ASN A 257 -1.52 3.34 -7.66
N LEU A 258 -0.35 3.74 -7.20
CA LEU A 258 0.96 3.24 -7.63
C LEU A 258 1.29 1.97 -6.83
N PHE A 259 0.51 0.91 -7.04
CA PHE A 259 0.52 -0.27 -6.17
C PHE A 259 1.84 -1.04 -6.19
N TYR A 260 2.60 -1.04 -7.28
CA TYR A 260 3.93 -1.64 -7.32
C TYR A 260 4.90 -0.88 -6.42
N ASP A 261 4.97 0.44 -6.59
CA ASP A 261 5.84 1.31 -5.77
C ASP A 261 5.43 1.25 -4.29
N ALA A 262 4.12 1.17 -3.99
CA ALA A 262 3.60 1.01 -2.63
C ALA A 262 3.97 -0.34 -2.01
N ALA A 263 3.90 -1.44 -2.77
CA ALA A 263 4.28 -2.77 -2.30
C ALA A 263 5.79 -2.82 -1.99
N ASP A 264 6.62 -2.31 -2.89
CA ASP A 264 8.08 -2.27 -2.70
C ASP A 264 8.45 -1.44 -1.47
N ALA A 265 7.78 -0.30 -1.25
CA ALA A 265 7.99 0.52 -0.06
C ALA A 265 7.57 -0.19 1.24
N LEU A 266 6.45 -0.93 1.23
CA LEU A 266 6.01 -1.72 2.39
C LEU A 266 6.90 -2.95 2.64
N ASP A 267 7.42 -3.58 1.58
CA ASP A 267 8.41 -4.66 1.70
C ASP A 267 9.72 -4.13 2.34
N ALA A 268 10.14 -2.93 1.94
CA ALA A 268 11.31 -2.27 2.54
C ALA A 268 11.06 -1.89 4.01
N LEU A 269 9.88 -1.38 4.37
CA LEU A 269 9.52 -1.11 5.76
C LEU A 269 9.57 -2.38 6.62
N GLU A 270 8.96 -3.48 6.15
CA GLU A 270 8.97 -4.76 6.84
C GLU A 270 10.39 -5.32 7.04
N SER A 271 11.31 -5.02 6.12
CA SER A 271 12.70 -5.46 6.22
C SER A 271 13.50 -4.77 7.34
N VAL A 272 13.05 -3.62 7.80
CA VAL A 272 13.75 -2.81 8.82
C VAL A 272 13.08 -2.84 10.20
N GLY A 273 11.89 -3.41 10.31
CA GLY A 273 11.20 -3.55 11.60
C GLY A 273 9.78 -4.09 11.47
N ASP A 274 9.17 -4.39 12.61
CA ASP A 274 7.79 -4.84 12.66
C ASP A 274 6.82 -3.70 12.31
N MET A 275 5.76 -4.06 11.62
CA MET A 275 4.71 -3.13 11.21
C MET A 275 3.43 -3.35 12.02
N SER A 276 2.60 -2.31 12.13
CA SER A 276 1.27 -2.42 12.76
C SER A 276 0.32 -3.33 11.96
N ALA A 277 -0.73 -3.81 12.61
CA ALA A 277 -1.76 -4.60 11.96
C ALA A 277 -2.39 -3.88 10.76
N GLU A 278 -2.61 -2.58 10.86
CA GLU A 278 -3.17 -1.74 9.81
C GLU A 278 -2.25 -1.70 8.58
N LEU A 279 -0.93 -1.65 8.78
CA LEU A 279 0.04 -1.71 7.68
C LEU A 279 0.05 -3.08 7.00
N TYR A 280 -0.08 -4.17 7.76
CA TYR A 280 -0.22 -5.50 7.15
C TYR A 280 -1.56 -5.66 6.41
N LEU A 281 -2.66 -5.08 6.90
CA LEU A 281 -3.93 -5.03 6.15
C LEU A 281 -3.77 -4.25 4.84
N LEU A 282 -3.12 -3.09 4.89
CA LEU A 282 -2.82 -2.28 3.71
C LEU A 282 -1.95 -3.05 2.71
N LYS A 283 -0.90 -3.72 3.18
CA LYS A 283 -0.03 -4.56 2.36
C LYS A 283 -0.83 -5.68 1.68
N GLY A 284 -1.70 -6.35 2.41
CA GLY A 284 -2.59 -7.39 1.87
C GLY A 284 -3.54 -6.84 0.78
N GLU A 285 -4.14 -5.67 0.97
CA GLU A 285 -4.99 -5.00 -0.02
C GLU A 285 -4.21 -4.70 -1.31
N ILE A 286 -3.01 -4.12 -1.19
CA ILE A 286 -2.13 -3.79 -2.31
C ILE A 286 -1.72 -5.06 -3.06
N LEU A 287 -1.27 -6.09 -2.35
CA LEU A 287 -0.86 -7.37 -2.94
C LEU A 287 -2.03 -8.07 -3.65
N ASN A 288 -3.25 -8.00 -3.12
CA ASN A 288 -4.45 -8.46 -3.81
C ASN A 288 -4.67 -7.70 -5.12
N SER A 289 -4.52 -6.37 -5.11
CA SER A 289 -4.65 -5.54 -6.31
C SER A 289 -3.60 -5.89 -7.36
N LEU A 290 -2.40 -6.26 -6.92
CA LEU A 290 -1.32 -6.79 -7.75
C LEU A 290 -1.55 -8.26 -8.16
N GLY A 291 -2.54 -8.96 -7.57
CA GLY A 291 -2.85 -10.38 -7.79
C GLY A 291 -1.82 -11.34 -7.18
N ARG A 292 -1.05 -10.88 -6.21
CA ARG A 292 -0.11 -11.66 -5.40
C ARG A 292 -0.88 -12.29 -4.23
N GLY A 293 -1.87 -13.15 -4.53
CA GLY A 293 -2.87 -13.63 -3.56
C GLY A 293 -2.30 -14.43 -2.40
N GLU A 294 -1.25 -15.25 -2.60
CA GLU A 294 -0.60 -15.99 -1.52
C GLU A 294 0.09 -15.03 -0.54
N GLU A 295 0.80 -14.04 -1.06
CA GLU A 295 1.48 -13.03 -0.25
C GLU A 295 0.48 -12.09 0.45
N ALA A 296 -0.63 -11.76 -0.22
CA ALA A 296 -1.73 -11.02 0.39
C ALA A 296 -2.32 -11.77 1.59
N THR A 297 -2.53 -13.09 1.45
CA THR A 297 -3.02 -13.93 2.53
C THR A 297 -2.03 -13.93 3.70
N ALA A 298 -0.73 -14.09 3.44
CA ALA A 298 0.30 -14.06 4.48
C ALA A 298 0.32 -12.70 5.22
N ALA A 299 0.13 -11.58 4.50
CA ALA A 299 0.03 -10.26 5.13
C ALA A 299 -1.22 -10.14 6.02
N PHE A 300 -2.38 -10.63 5.57
CA PHE A 300 -3.60 -10.64 6.40
C PHE A 300 -3.46 -11.54 7.63
N ASP A 301 -2.82 -12.70 7.51
CA ASP A 301 -2.56 -13.61 8.64
C ASP A 301 -1.68 -12.93 9.69
N LYS A 302 -0.64 -12.19 9.28
CA LYS A 302 0.19 -11.39 10.20
C LYS A 302 -0.62 -10.31 10.92
N ALA A 303 -1.50 -9.59 10.21
CA ALA A 303 -2.39 -8.62 10.83
C ALA A 303 -3.27 -9.28 11.90
N ASP A 304 -3.82 -10.45 11.61
CA ASP A 304 -4.67 -11.21 12.55
C ASP A 304 -3.92 -11.70 13.78
N GLU A 305 -2.63 -12.05 13.65
CA GLU A 305 -1.78 -12.43 14.76
C GLU A 305 -1.52 -11.28 15.72
N ILE A 306 -1.37 -10.05 15.20
CA ILE A 306 -1.14 -8.84 16.02
C ILE A 306 -2.43 -8.42 16.76
N ILE A 307 -3.61 -8.59 16.14
CA ILE A 307 -4.90 -8.16 16.71
C ILE A 307 -5.37 -9.10 17.84
N ARG A 308 -4.89 -10.34 17.91
CA ARG A 308 -5.28 -11.36 18.93
C ARG A 308 -4.58 -11.15 20.27
#